data_4c3310c5bee9db7fa78c42b4b3a4eff2
#
_entry.id   4c3310c5bee9db7fa78c42b4b3a4eff2
#
_cell.length_a   1.000
_cell.length_b   1.000
_cell.length_c   1.000
_cell.angle_alpha   90.00
_cell.angle_beta   90.00
_cell.angle_gamma   90.00
#
_symmetry.space_group_name_H-M   'P 1'
#
loop_
_entity.id
_entity.type
_entity.pdbx_description
1 polymer ?
#
loop_
_entity_poly.entity_id
_entity_poly.type
_entity_poly.pdbx_seq_one_letter_code
_entity_poly.pdbx_strand_id
1 'polypeptide(L)'
;VTIAEPGFLNFEISNKFFQSQILNILKDNDNYGKGNIGVGKTANVEFVSANPTGPLTVGHGRNAILGDTVSNILQWQGFEVTREYYFNDAGRQMRILGDSVEVRYFEILGKNQDFPEEGYQGNYIKEIAQTILDQNGDGLKPSSPIFKKEAEKIIFNDIKNSLNKLGIAFDQFTNEKTFYENGDIDSFLKKLKEKGLIYEKDNATWFKTSTLGK
;
A
#
# COMPACT_ATOMS: atom_id res chain seq x y z
N VAL A 1 33.03 -27.92 15.08
CA VAL A 1 32.48 -27.74 13.72
C VAL A 1 32.47 -29.09 13.04
N THR A 2 31.34 -29.50 12.50
CA THR A 2 31.16 -30.76 11.75
C THR A 2 30.63 -30.47 10.35
N ILE A 3 31.01 -31.32 9.41
CA ILE A 3 30.53 -31.25 8.03
C ILE A 3 29.39 -32.26 7.87
N ALA A 4 28.31 -31.85 7.25
CA ALA A 4 27.16 -32.70 6.90
C ALA A 4 26.84 -32.57 5.42
N GLU A 5 26.45 -33.68 4.79
CA GLU A 5 26.00 -33.69 3.40
C GLU A 5 24.74 -32.81 3.22
N PRO A 6 24.58 -32.13 2.09
CA PRO A 6 25.47 -32.02 0.92
C PRO A 6 26.43 -30.83 0.95
N GLY A 7 27.05 -30.50 2.08
CA GLY A 7 28.06 -29.42 2.18
C GLY A 7 27.74 -28.38 3.27
N PHE A 8 26.96 -28.74 4.27
CA PHE A 8 26.69 -27.90 5.43
C PHE A 8 27.85 -27.91 6.43
N LEU A 9 28.13 -26.73 6.99
CA LEU A 9 29.02 -26.57 8.13
C LEU A 9 28.18 -26.33 9.39
N ASN A 10 28.18 -27.29 10.32
CA ASN A 10 27.48 -27.17 11.59
C ASN A 10 28.43 -26.65 12.66
N PHE A 11 28.02 -25.61 13.37
CA PHE A 11 28.76 -25.02 14.48
C PHE A 11 28.05 -25.32 15.78
N GLU A 12 28.78 -25.84 16.76
CA GLU A 12 28.31 -25.98 18.13
C GLU A 12 28.86 -24.83 18.96
N ILE A 13 27.97 -24.03 19.51
CA ILE A 13 28.33 -22.85 20.31
C ILE A 13 28.31 -23.24 21.79
N SER A 14 29.34 -22.86 22.52
CA SER A 14 29.48 -23.21 23.95
C SER A 14 28.43 -22.52 24.84
N ASN A 15 28.00 -23.16 25.89
CA ASN A 15 27.13 -22.58 26.88
C ASN A 15 27.70 -21.29 27.52
N LYS A 16 29.04 -21.22 27.65
CA LYS A 16 29.72 -20.03 28.15
C LYS A 16 29.50 -18.82 27.26
N PHE A 17 29.46 -19.01 25.95
CA PHE A 17 29.14 -17.93 24.97
C PHE A 17 27.71 -17.44 25.21
N PHE A 18 26.73 -18.32 25.27
CA PHE A 18 25.33 -17.92 25.51
C PHE A 18 25.16 -17.17 26.85
N GLN A 19 25.82 -17.66 27.91
CA GLN A 19 25.80 -16.98 29.21
C GLN A 19 26.40 -15.57 29.14
N SER A 20 27.49 -15.41 28.42
CA SER A 20 28.08 -14.07 28.22
C SER A 20 27.16 -13.12 27.43
N GLN A 21 26.37 -13.65 26.49
CA GLN A 21 25.39 -12.83 25.76
C GLN A 21 24.29 -12.28 26.67
N ILE A 22 23.86 -13.02 27.70
CA ILE A 22 22.88 -12.50 28.65
C ILE A 22 23.40 -11.25 29.36
N LEU A 23 24.69 -11.22 29.73
CA LEU A 23 25.30 -10.03 30.34
C LEU A 23 25.38 -8.85 29.35
N ASN A 24 25.65 -9.12 28.08
CA ASN A 24 25.65 -8.09 27.05
C ASN A 24 24.25 -7.51 26.82
N ILE A 25 23.23 -8.39 26.76
CA ILE A 25 21.83 -7.96 26.62
C ILE A 25 21.43 -7.06 27.79
N LEU A 26 21.74 -7.46 29.03
CA LEU A 26 21.44 -6.69 30.24
C LEU A 26 22.17 -5.33 30.26
N LYS A 27 23.41 -5.30 29.77
CA LYS A 27 24.22 -4.07 29.69
C LYS A 27 23.68 -3.10 28.64
N ASP A 28 23.37 -3.62 27.46
CA ASP A 28 22.94 -2.77 26.32
C ASP A 28 21.44 -2.44 26.39
N ASN A 29 20.67 -3.22 27.18
CA ASN A 29 19.25 -3.03 27.46
C ASN A 29 18.48 -2.77 26.15
N ASP A 30 17.73 -1.67 26.07
CA ASP A 30 16.92 -1.27 24.90
C ASP A 30 17.74 -0.96 23.64
N ASN A 31 19.06 -0.96 23.73
CA ASN A 31 19.95 -0.75 22.58
C ASN A 31 20.60 -2.03 22.06
N TYR A 32 20.31 -3.20 22.70
CA TYR A 32 20.91 -4.44 22.26
C TYR A 32 20.56 -4.77 20.81
N GLY A 33 21.59 -5.07 20.01
CA GLY A 33 21.45 -5.34 18.58
C GLY A 33 21.34 -4.10 17.67
N LYS A 34 21.36 -2.88 18.22
CA LYS A 34 21.46 -1.67 17.41
C LYS A 34 22.75 -1.63 16.61
N GLY A 35 22.62 -1.29 15.34
CA GLY A 35 23.74 -1.05 14.42
C GLY A 35 23.84 0.42 14.02
N ASN A 36 24.87 0.72 13.23
CA ASN A 36 25.14 2.08 12.76
C ASN A 36 25.43 2.13 11.24
N ILE A 37 25.17 1.04 10.51
CA ILE A 37 25.44 0.96 9.07
C ILE A 37 24.60 1.92 8.25
N GLY A 38 23.46 2.37 8.80
CA GLY A 38 22.52 3.29 8.21
C GLY A 38 22.70 4.76 8.61
N VAL A 39 23.61 5.08 9.51
CA VAL A 39 23.80 6.45 9.98
C VAL A 39 24.12 7.39 8.83
N GLY A 40 23.33 8.47 8.71
CA GLY A 40 23.42 9.44 7.62
C GLY A 40 22.82 8.94 6.28
N LYS A 41 22.08 7.84 6.29
CA LYS A 41 21.37 7.31 5.13
C LYS A 41 19.87 7.29 5.36
N THR A 42 19.12 7.55 4.30
CA THR A 42 17.65 7.44 4.27
C THR A 42 17.24 6.14 3.61
N ALA A 43 16.06 5.64 3.98
CA ALA A 43 15.41 4.52 3.30
C ALA A 43 13.91 4.82 3.18
N ASN A 44 13.35 4.62 2.00
CA ASN A 44 11.92 4.63 1.78
C ASN A 44 11.43 3.18 1.65
N VAL A 45 10.47 2.79 2.50
CA VAL A 45 9.89 1.46 2.51
C VAL A 45 8.41 1.59 2.16
N GLU A 46 8.08 1.25 0.91
CA GLU A 46 6.72 1.19 0.41
C GLU A 46 6.13 -0.19 0.66
N PHE A 47 4.96 -0.24 1.28
CA PHE A 47 4.28 -1.51 1.54
C PHE A 47 2.77 -1.34 1.69
N VAL A 48 2.02 -2.44 1.63
CA VAL A 48 0.56 -2.55 1.47
C VAL A 48 0.12 -1.98 0.14
N SER A 49 0.16 -0.68 -0.05
CA SER A 49 -0.13 0.05 -1.30
C SER A 49 -1.36 -0.47 -2.06
N ALA A 50 -2.42 -0.79 -1.31
CA ALA A 50 -3.68 -1.29 -1.86
C ALA A 50 -4.57 -0.12 -2.29
N ASN A 51 -5.18 -0.24 -3.48
CA ASN A 51 -6.16 0.73 -3.92
C ASN A 51 -7.42 0.69 -3.02
N PRO A 52 -8.06 1.83 -2.74
CA PRO A 52 -9.21 1.91 -1.83
C PRO A 52 -10.50 1.40 -2.49
N THR A 53 -10.49 0.14 -2.94
CA THR A 53 -11.64 -0.51 -3.58
C THR A 53 -12.37 -1.49 -2.67
N GLY A 54 -11.85 -1.74 -1.48
CA GLY A 54 -12.48 -2.63 -0.49
C GLY A 54 -11.60 -2.85 0.74
N PRO A 55 -12.08 -3.64 1.71
CA PRO A 55 -11.35 -3.99 2.92
C PRO A 55 -10.03 -4.71 2.64
N LEU A 56 -9.05 -4.54 3.53
CA LEU A 56 -7.79 -5.26 3.45
C LEU A 56 -8.02 -6.77 3.61
N THR A 57 -7.27 -7.56 2.83
CA THR A 57 -7.25 -9.02 2.91
C THR A 57 -6.10 -9.51 3.81
N VAL A 58 -6.11 -10.81 4.14
CA VAL A 58 -4.98 -11.46 4.86
C VAL A 58 -3.65 -11.29 4.09
N GLY A 59 -3.70 -11.29 2.74
CA GLY A 59 -2.52 -11.03 1.93
C GLY A 59 -1.93 -9.63 2.16
N HIS A 60 -2.78 -8.60 2.24
CA HIS A 60 -2.37 -7.24 2.60
C HIS A 60 -1.81 -7.17 4.02
N GLY A 61 -2.42 -7.88 4.98
CA GLY A 61 -1.92 -7.96 6.34
C GLY A 61 -0.53 -8.58 6.43
N ARG A 62 -0.26 -9.65 5.66
CA ARG A 62 1.07 -10.25 5.58
C ARG A 62 2.11 -9.26 5.03
N ASN A 63 1.77 -8.55 3.96
CA ASN A 63 2.64 -7.54 3.37
C ASN A 63 2.89 -6.39 4.35
N ALA A 64 1.86 -5.96 5.10
CA ALA A 64 1.95 -4.92 6.10
C ALA A 64 2.95 -5.26 7.22
N ILE A 65 2.86 -6.48 7.77
CA ILE A 65 3.76 -6.96 8.82
C ILE A 65 5.20 -7.05 8.29
N LEU A 66 5.38 -7.55 7.07
CA LEU A 66 6.70 -7.65 6.45
C LEU A 66 7.34 -6.27 6.26
N GLY A 67 6.59 -5.32 5.67
CA GLY A 67 7.07 -3.97 5.42
C GLY A 67 7.43 -3.22 6.71
N ASP A 68 6.56 -3.30 7.73
CA ASP A 68 6.84 -2.68 9.03
C ASP A 68 8.04 -3.32 9.73
N THR A 69 8.17 -4.65 9.67
CA THR A 69 9.33 -5.35 10.23
C THR A 69 10.64 -4.91 9.56
N VAL A 70 10.65 -4.82 8.23
CA VAL A 70 11.82 -4.33 7.48
C VAL A 70 12.15 -2.88 7.87
N SER A 71 11.14 -2.03 7.98
CA SER A 71 11.29 -0.64 8.43
C SER A 71 11.91 -0.56 9.83
N ASN A 72 11.41 -1.36 10.76
CA ASN A 72 11.93 -1.43 12.13
C ASN A 72 13.40 -1.90 12.15
N ILE A 73 13.76 -2.93 11.38
CA ILE A 73 15.14 -3.42 11.28
C ILE A 73 16.05 -2.33 10.71
N LEU A 74 15.63 -1.62 9.65
CA LEU A 74 16.41 -0.53 9.09
C LEU A 74 16.61 0.61 10.08
N GLN A 75 15.55 1.03 10.80
CA GLN A 75 15.67 2.03 11.87
C GLN A 75 16.62 1.56 12.97
N TRP A 76 16.56 0.27 13.34
CA TRP A 76 17.46 -0.30 14.34
C TRP A 76 18.93 -0.28 13.88
N GLN A 77 19.17 -0.31 12.58
CA GLN A 77 20.49 -0.18 11.98
C GLN A 77 20.91 1.27 11.70
N GLY A 78 20.14 2.25 12.17
CA GLY A 78 20.47 3.66 12.11
C GLY A 78 20.06 4.42 10.86
N PHE A 79 19.23 3.80 9.98
CA PHE A 79 18.63 4.50 8.85
C PHE A 79 17.54 5.47 9.30
N GLU A 80 17.42 6.60 8.62
CA GLU A 80 16.21 7.43 8.65
C GLU A 80 15.19 6.82 7.68
N VAL A 81 14.13 6.20 8.23
CA VAL A 81 13.15 5.43 7.45
C VAL A 81 11.87 6.22 7.28
N THR A 82 11.40 6.29 6.03
CA THR A 82 10.05 6.74 5.68
C THR A 82 9.21 5.52 5.29
N ARG A 83 8.10 5.29 5.99
CA ARG A 83 7.09 4.29 5.64
C ARG A 83 6.09 4.93 4.70
N GLU A 84 6.02 4.42 3.48
CA GLU A 84 5.17 4.98 2.44
C GLU A 84 4.05 4.02 2.06
N TYR A 85 2.84 4.58 1.95
CA TYR A 85 1.68 3.93 1.36
C TYR A 85 1.32 4.64 0.07
N TYR A 86 1.46 3.95 -1.07
CA TYR A 86 1.06 4.45 -2.37
C TYR A 86 -0.32 3.94 -2.74
N PHE A 87 -1.20 4.79 -3.26
CA PHE A 87 -2.53 4.36 -3.71
C PHE A 87 -2.99 5.11 -4.95
N ASN A 88 -3.80 4.42 -5.75
CA ASN A 88 -4.44 4.98 -6.92
C ASN A 88 -5.93 5.18 -6.63
N ASP A 89 -6.34 6.44 -6.55
CA ASP A 89 -7.74 6.88 -6.42
C ASP A 89 -8.35 7.31 -7.75
N ALA A 90 -7.59 7.19 -8.83
CA ALA A 90 -8.00 7.48 -10.19
C ALA A 90 -8.32 6.21 -11.00
N GLY A 91 -8.77 6.38 -12.20
CA GLY A 91 -8.90 5.29 -13.15
C GLY A 91 -10.18 4.47 -13.05
N ARG A 92 -10.14 3.31 -13.74
CA ARG A 92 -11.33 2.46 -13.97
C ARG A 92 -11.87 1.84 -12.69
N GLN A 93 -11.00 1.35 -11.80
CA GLN A 93 -11.43 0.68 -10.55
C GLN A 93 -12.25 1.60 -9.65
N MET A 94 -11.82 2.85 -9.50
CA MET A 94 -12.51 3.83 -8.68
C MET A 94 -13.83 4.28 -9.28
N ARG A 95 -13.95 4.29 -10.62
CA ARG A 95 -15.23 4.53 -11.29
C ARG A 95 -16.19 3.39 -11.03
N ILE A 96 -15.77 2.13 -11.24
CA ILE A 96 -16.57 0.93 -10.98
C ILE A 96 -17.02 0.86 -9.52
N LEU A 97 -16.17 1.28 -8.57
CA LEU A 97 -16.53 1.39 -7.17
C LEU A 97 -17.69 2.37 -6.97
N GLY A 98 -17.58 3.58 -7.54
CA GLY A 98 -18.63 4.59 -7.47
C GLY A 98 -19.95 4.09 -8.05
N ASP A 99 -19.90 3.47 -9.23
CA ASP A 99 -21.06 2.90 -9.92
C ASP A 99 -21.71 1.76 -9.08
N SER A 100 -20.90 0.92 -8.44
CA SER A 100 -21.40 -0.15 -7.56
C SER A 100 -22.12 0.38 -6.33
N VAL A 101 -21.60 1.45 -5.73
CA VAL A 101 -22.22 2.12 -4.57
C VAL A 101 -23.49 2.84 -4.99
N GLU A 102 -23.50 3.50 -6.14
CA GLU A 102 -24.67 4.15 -6.72
C GLU A 102 -25.83 3.18 -6.88
N VAL A 103 -25.59 2.02 -7.50
CA VAL A 103 -26.65 1.00 -7.68
C VAL A 103 -27.23 0.57 -6.33
N ARG A 104 -26.39 0.32 -5.32
CA ARG A 104 -26.85 -0.06 -3.98
C ARG A 104 -27.62 1.05 -3.28
N TYR A 105 -27.21 2.31 -3.48
CA TYR A 105 -27.97 3.47 -2.96
C TYR A 105 -29.38 3.54 -3.56
N PHE A 106 -29.51 3.39 -4.88
CA PHE A 106 -30.82 3.40 -5.52
C PHE A 106 -31.66 2.14 -5.21
N GLU A 107 -31.02 0.98 -5.02
CA GLU A 107 -31.69 -0.25 -4.57
C GLU A 107 -32.35 -0.05 -3.18
N ILE A 108 -31.67 0.62 -2.23
CA ILE A 108 -32.24 0.97 -0.92
C ILE A 108 -33.47 1.86 -1.07
N LEU A 109 -33.49 2.74 -2.07
CA LEU A 109 -34.62 3.62 -2.38
C LEU A 109 -35.74 2.94 -3.20
N GLY A 110 -35.65 1.62 -3.42
CA GLY A 110 -36.63 0.86 -4.21
C GLY A 110 -36.54 1.07 -5.73
N LYS A 111 -35.42 1.63 -6.22
CA LYS A 111 -35.16 1.87 -7.64
C LYS A 111 -34.17 0.85 -8.15
N ASN A 112 -34.60 -0.07 -9.00
CA ASN A 112 -33.70 -1.08 -9.59
C ASN A 112 -32.89 -0.45 -10.71
N GLN A 113 -31.60 -0.74 -10.69
CA GLN A 113 -30.63 -0.43 -11.76
C GLN A 113 -29.81 -1.69 -12.07
N ASP A 114 -29.32 -1.80 -13.29
CA ASP A 114 -28.43 -2.89 -13.68
C ASP A 114 -27.10 -2.74 -12.94
N PHE A 115 -26.67 -3.83 -12.31
CA PHE A 115 -25.38 -3.83 -11.60
C PHE A 115 -24.23 -3.94 -12.60
N PRO A 116 -23.16 -3.13 -12.46
CA PRO A 116 -22.01 -3.21 -13.37
C PRO A 116 -21.42 -4.62 -13.43
N GLU A 117 -21.11 -5.12 -14.62
CA GLU A 117 -20.59 -6.49 -14.82
C GLU A 117 -19.34 -6.78 -13.95
N GLU A 118 -18.44 -5.81 -13.85
CA GLU A 118 -17.24 -5.91 -13.02
C GLU A 118 -17.42 -5.21 -11.65
N GLY A 119 -18.65 -4.97 -11.22
CA GLY A 119 -18.97 -4.23 -10.01
C GLY A 119 -18.61 -4.96 -8.73
N TYR A 120 -18.32 -4.19 -7.70
CA TYR A 120 -18.00 -4.69 -6.36
C TYR A 120 -19.29 -5.08 -5.62
N GLN A 121 -19.46 -6.37 -5.29
CA GLN A 121 -20.71 -6.91 -4.75
C GLN A 121 -20.68 -7.18 -3.23
N GLY A 122 -19.55 -6.93 -2.56
CA GLY A 122 -19.40 -7.20 -1.13
C GLY A 122 -20.39 -6.42 -0.25
N ASN A 123 -20.69 -6.94 0.94
CA ASN A 123 -21.61 -6.27 1.87
C ASN A 123 -21.17 -4.85 2.23
N TYR A 124 -19.85 -4.60 2.26
CA TYR A 124 -19.31 -3.26 2.53
C TYR A 124 -19.84 -2.19 1.55
N ILE A 125 -20.16 -2.56 0.30
CA ILE A 125 -20.75 -1.63 -0.69
C ILE A 125 -22.15 -1.20 -0.24
N LYS A 126 -22.96 -2.12 0.32
CA LYS A 126 -24.29 -1.80 0.85
C LYS A 126 -24.18 -0.89 2.09
N GLU A 127 -23.22 -1.17 2.95
CA GLU A 127 -22.95 -0.37 4.15
C GLU A 127 -22.52 1.06 3.78
N ILE A 128 -21.65 1.19 2.75
CA ILE A 128 -21.26 2.49 2.21
C ILE A 128 -22.46 3.23 1.63
N ALA A 129 -23.27 2.55 0.82
CA ALA A 129 -24.47 3.14 0.23
C ALA A 129 -25.47 3.62 1.28
N GLN A 130 -25.67 2.84 2.35
CA GLN A 130 -26.51 3.24 3.49
C GLN A 130 -25.91 4.46 4.20
N THR A 131 -24.61 4.47 4.44
CA THR A 131 -23.93 5.62 5.07
C THR A 131 -24.11 6.90 4.23
N ILE A 132 -24.01 6.78 2.91
CA ILE A 132 -24.24 7.93 2.00
C ILE A 132 -25.69 8.39 2.08
N LEU A 133 -26.65 7.47 2.12
CA LEU A 133 -28.06 7.80 2.26
C LEU A 133 -28.33 8.54 3.58
N ASP A 134 -27.76 8.05 4.68
CA ASP A 134 -27.94 8.65 6.00
C ASP A 134 -27.36 10.07 6.09
N GLN A 135 -26.26 10.32 5.37
CA GLN A 135 -25.56 11.61 5.38
C GLN A 135 -26.10 12.62 4.37
N ASN A 136 -26.57 12.16 3.20
CA ASN A 136 -26.94 13.03 2.08
C ASN A 136 -28.45 13.00 1.75
N GLY A 137 -29.23 12.14 2.42
CA GLY A 137 -30.64 11.94 2.09
C GLY A 137 -30.88 11.21 0.77
N ASP A 138 -32.10 11.26 0.27
CA ASP A 138 -32.59 10.53 -0.92
C ASP A 138 -32.53 11.34 -2.23
N GLY A 139 -31.97 12.55 -2.16
CA GLY A 139 -31.97 13.51 -3.27
C GLY A 139 -30.80 13.39 -4.26
N LEU A 140 -29.87 12.42 -4.09
CA LEU A 140 -28.74 12.28 -5.00
C LEU A 140 -29.21 11.81 -6.38
N LYS A 141 -28.60 12.38 -7.42
CA LYS A 141 -28.86 12.02 -8.82
C LYS A 141 -27.91 10.92 -9.29
N PRO A 142 -28.30 10.13 -10.31
CA PRO A 142 -27.37 9.21 -10.99
C PRO A 142 -26.09 9.91 -11.42
N SER A 143 -24.97 9.17 -11.40
CA SER A 143 -23.64 9.66 -11.72
C SER A 143 -23.13 10.80 -10.84
N SER A 144 -23.68 10.95 -9.63
CA SER A 144 -23.16 11.93 -8.68
C SER A 144 -21.74 11.57 -8.24
N PRO A 145 -20.78 12.52 -8.27
CA PRO A 145 -19.41 12.29 -7.83
C PRO A 145 -19.30 11.94 -6.33
N ILE A 146 -20.36 12.14 -5.56
CA ILE A 146 -20.43 11.83 -4.14
C ILE A 146 -20.25 10.32 -3.91
N PHE A 147 -20.84 9.46 -4.76
CA PHE A 147 -20.73 8.01 -4.61
C PHE A 147 -19.28 7.55 -4.59
N LYS A 148 -18.48 7.98 -5.59
CA LYS A 148 -17.05 7.67 -5.65
C LYS A 148 -16.29 8.27 -4.46
N LYS A 149 -16.48 9.56 -4.21
CA LYS A 149 -15.73 10.33 -3.21
C LYS A 149 -15.93 9.80 -1.79
N GLU A 150 -17.18 9.54 -1.41
CA GLU A 150 -17.47 9.05 -0.06
C GLU A 150 -17.10 7.57 0.10
N ALA A 151 -17.25 6.75 -0.97
CA ALA A 151 -16.78 5.37 -0.95
C ALA A 151 -15.26 5.29 -0.72
N GLU A 152 -14.48 6.05 -1.47
CA GLU A 152 -13.03 6.15 -1.30
C GLU A 152 -12.65 6.54 0.13
N LYS A 153 -13.25 7.60 0.65
CA LYS A 153 -12.99 8.10 1.99
C LYS A 153 -13.30 7.06 3.08
N ILE A 154 -14.45 6.39 2.98
CA ILE A 154 -14.88 5.38 3.96
C ILE A 154 -13.91 4.18 3.93
N ILE A 155 -13.61 3.65 2.74
CA ILE A 155 -12.70 2.51 2.59
C ILE A 155 -11.30 2.88 3.05
N PHE A 156 -10.79 4.06 2.69
CA PHE A 156 -9.45 4.47 3.07
C PHE A 156 -9.31 4.66 4.59
N ASN A 157 -10.37 5.15 5.25
CA ASN A 157 -10.41 5.22 6.71
C ASN A 157 -10.44 3.82 7.35
N ASP A 158 -11.16 2.86 6.77
CA ASP A 158 -11.17 1.46 7.24
C ASP A 158 -9.78 0.83 7.09
N ILE A 159 -9.11 1.05 5.97
CA ILE A 159 -7.71 0.63 5.74
C ILE A 159 -6.79 1.17 6.84
N LYS A 160 -6.82 2.48 7.10
CA LYS A 160 -6.01 3.11 8.15
C LYS A 160 -6.32 2.52 9.54
N ASN A 161 -7.59 2.37 9.87
CA ASN A 161 -8.01 1.80 11.13
C ASN A 161 -7.55 0.34 11.29
N SER A 162 -7.62 -0.45 10.24
CA SER A 162 -7.17 -1.84 10.23
C SER A 162 -5.65 -1.95 10.46
N LEU A 163 -4.87 -1.10 9.80
CA LEU A 163 -3.42 -1.03 9.98
C LEU A 163 -3.05 -0.54 11.38
N ASN A 164 -3.74 0.48 11.89
CA ASN A 164 -3.52 0.97 13.26
C ASN A 164 -3.80 -0.10 14.33
N LYS A 165 -4.82 -0.97 14.12
CA LYS A 165 -5.08 -2.12 15.02
C LYS A 165 -3.93 -3.12 15.06
N LEU A 166 -3.13 -3.20 14.00
CA LEU A 166 -1.90 -4.00 13.94
C LEU A 166 -0.69 -3.26 14.52
N GLY A 167 -0.86 -2.02 14.98
CA GLY A 167 0.25 -1.17 15.45
C GLY A 167 1.11 -0.61 14.32
N ILE A 168 0.63 -0.64 13.08
CA ILE A 168 1.36 -0.17 11.90
C ILE A 168 0.90 1.23 11.53
N ALA A 169 1.86 2.16 11.47
CA ALA A 169 1.64 3.54 11.06
C ALA A 169 2.52 3.89 9.86
N PHE A 170 1.99 4.73 8.99
CA PHE A 170 2.70 5.25 7.83
C PHE A 170 3.06 6.72 8.04
N ASP A 171 4.25 7.10 7.57
CA ASP A 171 4.75 8.47 7.61
C ASP A 171 4.19 9.27 6.43
N GLN A 172 3.97 8.60 5.28
CA GLN A 172 3.53 9.23 4.05
C GLN A 172 2.46 8.41 3.33
N PHE A 173 1.43 9.10 2.84
CA PHE A 173 0.44 8.55 1.91
C PHE A 173 0.58 9.26 0.57
N THR A 174 1.05 8.55 -0.45
CA THR A 174 1.26 9.09 -1.78
C THR A 174 0.11 8.72 -2.69
N ASN A 175 -0.57 9.73 -3.21
CA ASN A 175 -1.68 9.58 -4.13
C ASN A 175 -1.20 9.74 -5.58
N GLU A 176 -1.46 8.77 -6.43
CA GLU A 176 -1.08 8.79 -7.85
C GLU A 176 -1.65 10.01 -8.59
N LYS A 177 -2.87 10.42 -8.27
CA LYS A 177 -3.53 11.56 -8.88
C LYS A 177 -2.72 12.86 -8.74
N THR A 178 -2.02 13.03 -7.62
CA THR A 178 -1.19 14.21 -7.35
C THR A 178 -0.11 14.39 -8.42
N PHE A 179 0.47 13.31 -8.94
CA PHE A 179 1.49 13.39 -10.00
C PHE A 179 0.94 13.89 -11.33
N TYR A 180 -0.34 13.58 -11.63
CA TYR A 180 -1.03 14.11 -12.80
C TYR A 180 -1.36 15.60 -12.62
N GLU A 181 -1.90 15.96 -11.46
CA GLU A 181 -2.30 17.34 -11.14
C GLU A 181 -1.11 18.31 -11.12
N ASN A 182 0.04 17.86 -10.65
CA ASN A 182 1.28 18.63 -10.62
C ASN A 182 2.01 18.68 -11.96
N GLY A 183 1.60 17.89 -12.97
CA GLY A 183 2.29 17.76 -14.26
C GLY A 183 3.61 16.95 -14.19
N ASP A 184 3.83 16.21 -13.11
CA ASP A 184 5.05 15.41 -12.91
C ASP A 184 5.14 14.31 -13.96
N ILE A 185 4.00 13.66 -14.29
CA ILE A 185 3.93 12.61 -15.31
C ILE A 185 4.33 13.16 -16.68
N ASP A 186 3.76 14.29 -17.08
CA ASP A 186 4.06 14.91 -18.38
C ASP A 186 5.52 15.31 -18.48
N SER A 187 6.05 15.91 -17.41
CA SER A 187 7.47 16.28 -17.31
C SER A 187 8.39 15.07 -17.42
N PHE A 188 8.03 13.96 -16.78
CA PHE A 188 8.80 12.73 -16.82
C PHE A 188 8.75 12.07 -18.20
N LEU A 189 7.57 11.95 -18.80
CA LEU A 189 7.41 11.42 -20.15
C LEU A 189 8.20 12.21 -21.18
N LYS A 190 8.20 13.55 -21.07
CA LYS A 190 9.02 14.41 -21.92
C LYS A 190 10.50 14.07 -21.81
N LYS A 191 11.03 13.93 -20.60
CA LYS A 191 12.43 13.53 -20.35
C LYS A 191 12.76 12.14 -20.95
N LEU A 192 11.85 11.18 -20.83
CA LEU A 192 12.01 9.86 -21.43
C LEU A 192 12.01 9.91 -22.96
N LYS A 193 11.16 10.75 -23.55
CA LYS A 193 11.10 10.97 -24.99
C LYS A 193 12.39 11.60 -25.51
N GLU A 194 12.88 12.64 -24.86
CA GLU A 194 14.16 13.30 -25.19
C GLU A 194 15.34 12.32 -25.16
N LYS A 195 15.33 11.35 -24.25
CA LYS A 195 16.32 10.28 -24.14
C LYS A 195 16.09 9.11 -25.11
N GLY A 196 15.02 9.13 -25.91
CA GLY A 196 14.66 8.04 -26.83
C GLY A 196 14.27 6.73 -26.14
N LEU A 197 13.86 6.79 -24.88
CA LEU A 197 13.54 5.63 -24.02
C LEU A 197 12.08 5.19 -24.09
N ILE A 198 11.22 5.91 -24.81
CA ILE A 198 9.82 5.55 -25.03
C ILE A 198 9.51 5.47 -26.53
N TYR A 199 8.44 4.76 -26.87
CA TYR A 199 7.88 4.67 -28.23
C TYR A 199 6.37 4.52 -28.16
N GLU A 200 5.69 4.91 -29.25
CA GLU A 200 4.24 4.78 -29.38
C GLU A 200 3.91 3.49 -30.16
N LYS A 201 2.99 2.69 -29.62
CA LYS A 201 2.44 1.51 -30.28
C LYS A 201 1.04 1.22 -29.77
N ASP A 202 0.10 0.91 -30.68
CA ASP A 202 -1.30 0.56 -30.38
C ASP A 202 -2.00 1.62 -29.50
N ASN A 203 -1.80 2.89 -29.81
CA ASN A 203 -2.28 4.07 -29.06
C ASN A 203 -1.83 4.11 -27.58
N ALA A 204 -0.71 3.47 -27.25
CA ALA A 204 -0.12 3.51 -25.92
C ALA A 204 1.36 3.90 -25.99
N THR A 205 1.83 4.59 -24.97
CA THR A 205 3.24 4.94 -24.79
C THR A 205 3.95 3.80 -24.05
N TRP A 206 4.97 3.24 -24.67
CA TRP A 206 5.73 2.09 -24.14
C TRP A 206 7.13 2.50 -23.75
N PHE A 207 7.62 1.97 -22.64
CA PHE A 207 9.00 2.14 -22.20
C PHE A 207 9.92 1.08 -22.85
N LYS A 208 11.06 1.50 -23.40
CA LYS A 208 12.01 0.62 -24.10
C LYS A 208 12.92 -0.14 -23.11
N THR A 209 12.36 -1.05 -22.34
CA THR A 209 13.13 -1.83 -21.35
C THR A 209 14.29 -2.59 -21.94
N SER A 210 14.15 -3.10 -23.18
CA SER A 210 15.19 -3.86 -23.89
C SER A 210 16.47 -3.07 -24.17
N THR A 211 16.45 -1.74 -24.10
CA THR A 211 17.63 -0.89 -24.34
C THR A 211 18.42 -0.60 -23.06
N LEU A 212 17.88 -0.95 -21.89
CA LEU A 212 18.46 -0.67 -20.57
C LEU A 212 19.15 -1.87 -19.93
N GLY A 213 19.26 -2.95 -20.65
CA GLY A 213 19.85 -4.20 -20.17
C GLY A 213 18.80 -5.25 -19.80
N LYS A 214 19.27 -6.45 -19.56
CA LYS A 214 18.48 -7.63 -19.24
C LYS A 214 18.04 -7.60 -17.79
#